data_c5697135eac2915f92afb8ccbeade1d4
#
_entry.id   c5697135eac2915f92afb8ccbeade1d4
#
_cell.length_a   1.000
_cell.length_b   1.000
_cell.length_c   1.000
_cell.angle_alpha   90.00
_cell.angle_beta   90.00
_cell.angle_gamma   90.00
#
_symmetry.space_group_name_H-M   'P 1'
#
loop_
_entity.id
_entity.type
_entity.pdbx_description
1 polymer ?
#
loop_
_entity_poly.entity_id
_entity_poly.type
_entity_poly.pdbx_seq_one_letter_code
_entity_poly.pdbx_strand_id
1 'polypeptide(L)'
;MDILLSLQAEISLVAVLVIVLLADLIGKEPNHKRLQKTVYVLLALHIALNLRPFEATAFGGMYHTTPMACTVKSLLTLGTLLVFMQAAQWLEREDTRHKAGEFYVLTLSTLLGMYFMVSAGSFLLFYVGLELASIPMACLIAFDKYRHHSAEAGAKFILNSMFSSALMLYGLSFIYGTCGTA
;
A
#
# COMPACT_ATOMS: atom_id res chain seq x y z
N MET A 1 -19.17 -12.12 -11.74
CA MET A 1 -19.43 -11.79 -10.33
C MET A 1 -18.32 -12.28 -9.42
N ASP A 2 -17.63 -13.32 -9.82
CA ASP A 2 -16.60 -13.99 -9.01
C ASP A 2 -15.27 -13.22 -8.88
N ILE A 3 -14.90 -12.44 -9.90
CA ILE A 3 -13.65 -11.63 -9.87
C ILE A 3 -13.71 -10.52 -8.82
N LEU A 4 -14.86 -9.87 -8.64
CA LEU A 4 -15.04 -8.83 -7.64
C LEU A 4 -14.99 -9.39 -6.21
N LEU A 5 -15.49 -10.60 -6.02
CA LEU A 5 -15.42 -11.29 -4.74
C LEU A 5 -14.00 -11.76 -4.43
N SER A 6 -13.24 -12.21 -5.44
CA SER A 6 -11.85 -12.62 -5.25
C SER A 6 -10.92 -11.46 -4.86
N LEU A 7 -11.21 -10.26 -5.33
CA LEU A 7 -10.47 -9.02 -5.05
C LEU A 7 -11.10 -8.17 -3.92
N GLN A 8 -11.97 -8.74 -3.11
CA GLN A 8 -12.72 -8.00 -2.08
C GLN A 8 -11.79 -7.18 -1.16
N ALA A 9 -10.67 -7.74 -0.75
CA ALA A 9 -9.72 -7.08 0.14
C ALA A 9 -9.05 -5.88 -0.54
N GLU A 10 -8.62 -6.02 -1.78
CA GLU A 10 -8.00 -4.94 -2.55
C GLU A 10 -9.01 -3.84 -2.89
N ILE A 11 -10.20 -4.21 -3.33
CA ILE A 11 -11.27 -3.25 -3.68
C ILE A 11 -11.68 -2.47 -2.43
N SER A 12 -11.86 -3.13 -1.29
CA SER A 12 -12.20 -2.45 -0.04
C SER A 12 -11.08 -1.51 0.42
N LEU A 13 -9.80 -1.88 0.24
CA LEU A 13 -8.67 -1.02 0.55
C LEU A 13 -8.58 0.19 -0.40
N VAL A 14 -8.81 -0.02 -1.70
CA VAL A 14 -8.89 1.07 -2.69
C VAL A 14 -10.04 2.02 -2.33
N ALA A 15 -11.20 1.49 -1.93
CA ALA A 15 -12.30 2.34 -1.47
C ALA A 15 -11.91 3.18 -0.25
N VAL A 16 -11.23 2.61 0.73
CA VAL A 16 -10.69 3.35 1.89
C VAL A 16 -9.74 4.45 1.43
N LEU A 17 -8.80 4.15 0.54
CA LEU A 17 -7.85 5.11 -0.01
C LEU A 17 -8.55 6.28 -0.71
N VAL A 18 -9.53 6.00 -1.58
CA VAL A 18 -10.32 7.02 -2.29
C VAL A 18 -11.11 7.88 -1.31
N ILE A 19 -11.74 7.27 -0.30
CA ILE A 19 -12.50 8.03 0.71
C ILE A 19 -11.58 8.96 1.49
N VAL A 20 -10.39 8.49 1.90
CA VAL A 20 -9.41 9.30 2.61
C VAL A 20 -8.92 10.46 1.74
N LEU A 21 -8.62 10.19 0.46
CA LEU A 21 -8.23 11.22 -0.50
C LEU A 21 -9.31 12.28 -0.69
N LEU A 22 -10.57 11.86 -0.88
CA LEU A 22 -11.69 12.78 -1.04
C LEU A 22 -11.96 13.57 0.25
N ALA A 23 -11.84 12.94 1.41
CA ALA A 23 -12.00 13.60 2.70
C ALA A 23 -10.94 14.68 2.94
N ASP A 24 -9.71 14.45 2.49
CA ASP A 24 -8.62 15.43 2.55
C ASP A 24 -8.85 16.60 1.58
N LEU A 25 -9.29 16.31 0.34
CA LEU A 25 -9.56 17.32 -0.69
C LEU A 25 -10.76 18.24 -0.37
N ILE A 26 -11.82 17.67 0.21
CA ILE A 26 -13.06 18.40 0.53
C ILE A 26 -12.92 19.17 1.84
N GLY A 27 -12.05 18.74 2.73
CA GLY A 27 -11.79 19.37 4.01
C GLY A 27 -11.13 20.72 3.85
N LYS A 28 -11.92 21.82 3.78
CA LYS A 28 -11.46 23.22 3.63
C LYS A 28 -10.65 23.77 4.80
N GLU A 29 -10.62 23.05 5.92
CA GLU A 29 -9.78 23.38 7.09
C GLU A 29 -9.09 22.13 7.63
N PRO A 30 -7.87 22.25 8.19
CA PRO A 30 -7.11 21.11 8.66
C PRO A 30 -7.73 20.52 9.92
N ASN A 31 -8.89 19.87 9.78
CA ASN A 31 -9.54 19.15 10.86
C ASN A 31 -8.92 17.75 10.98
N HIS A 32 -7.58 17.74 11.27
CA HIS A 32 -6.77 16.52 11.35
C HIS A 32 -7.39 15.45 12.23
N LYS A 33 -8.01 15.85 13.34
CA LYS A 33 -8.66 14.91 14.27
C LYS A 33 -9.85 14.18 13.63
N ARG A 34 -10.55 14.84 12.70
CA ARG A 34 -11.63 14.17 11.95
C ARG A 34 -11.07 13.21 10.92
N LEU A 35 -10.11 13.65 10.12
CA LEU A 35 -9.46 12.81 9.12
C LEU A 35 -8.82 11.58 9.77
N GLN A 36 -8.07 11.77 10.85
CA GLN A 36 -7.45 10.71 11.64
C GLN A 36 -8.48 9.69 12.15
N LYS A 37 -9.58 10.17 12.76
CA LYS A 37 -10.66 9.29 13.23
C LYS A 37 -11.30 8.53 12.07
N THR A 38 -11.53 9.19 10.95
CA THR A 38 -12.09 8.56 9.74
C THR A 38 -11.17 7.44 9.23
N VAL A 39 -9.87 7.69 9.15
CA VAL A 39 -8.88 6.66 8.75
C VAL A 39 -8.90 5.47 9.68
N TYR A 40 -8.91 5.70 11.00
CA TYR A 40 -8.93 4.60 11.98
C TYR A 40 -10.21 3.76 11.89
N VAL A 41 -11.37 4.41 11.78
CA VAL A 41 -12.67 3.72 11.65
C VAL A 41 -12.72 2.92 10.35
N LEU A 42 -12.28 3.51 9.23
CA LEU A 42 -12.27 2.84 7.93
C LEU A 42 -11.32 1.63 7.92
N LEU A 43 -10.12 1.73 8.51
CA LEU A 43 -9.19 0.61 8.60
C LEU A 43 -9.71 -0.48 9.54
N ALA A 44 -10.30 -0.12 10.68
CA ALA A 44 -10.92 -1.08 11.57
C ALA A 44 -12.07 -1.83 10.90
N LEU A 45 -12.91 -1.11 10.14
CA LEU A 45 -13.98 -1.70 9.35
C LEU A 45 -13.42 -2.61 8.24
N HIS A 46 -12.36 -2.17 7.56
CA HIS A 46 -11.67 -2.97 6.54
C HIS A 46 -11.14 -4.29 7.13
N ILE A 47 -10.49 -4.26 8.30
CA ILE A 47 -10.04 -5.47 9.00
C ILE A 47 -11.24 -6.38 9.30
N ALA A 48 -12.31 -5.83 9.87
CA ALA A 48 -13.50 -6.61 10.24
C ALA A 48 -14.17 -7.29 9.03
N LEU A 49 -14.21 -6.62 7.88
CA LEU A 49 -14.74 -7.18 6.62
C LEU A 49 -13.89 -8.32 6.07
N ASN A 50 -12.56 -8.25 6.26
CA ASN A 50 -11.60 -9.20 5.69
C ASN A 50 -11.13 -10.29 6.68
N LEU A 51 -11.73 -10.39 7.85
CA LEU A 51 -11.42 -11.45 8.84
C LEU A 51 -11.83 -12.85 8.38
N ARG A 52 -12.74 -12.97 7.40
CA ARG A 52 -13.18 -14.28 6.90
C ARG A 52 -12.18 -14.81 5.89
N PRO A 53 -11.48 -15.91 6.18
CA PRO A 53 -10.58 -16.53 5.21
C PRO A 53 -11.39 -17.13 4.07
N PHE A 54 -10.97 -16.90 2.84
CA PHE A 54 -11.55 -17.49 1.65
C PHE A 54 -10.45 -17.84 0.65
N GLU A 55 -10.76 -18.75 -0.27
CA GLU A 55 -9.87 -19.09 -1.37
C GLU A 55 -10.49 -18.60 -2.67
N ALA A 56 -9.70 -17.92 -3.48
CA ALA A 56 -10.11 -17.47 -4.80
C ALA A 56 -8.93 -17.33 -5.73
N THR A 57 -9.19 -17.59 -7.01
CA THR A 57 -8.24 -17.35 -8.10
C THR A 57 -8.88 -16.43 -9.12
N ALA A 58 -8.09 -15.49 -9.66
CA ALA A 58 -8.56 -14.58 -10.71
C ALA A 58 -7.49 -14.41 -11.78
N PHE A 59 -7.90 -13.84 -12.91
CA PHE A 59 -7.01 -13.54 -14.04
C PHE A 59 -6.19 -14.77 -14.53
N GLY A 60 -6.86 -15.92 -14.69
CA GLY A 60 -6.19 -17.12 -15.19
C GLY A 60 -5.09 -17.67 -14.27
N GLY A 61 -5.19 -17.44 -12.95
CA GLY A 61 -4.20 -17.90 -11.98
C GLY A 61 -3.12 -16.87 -11.63
N MET A 62 -3.12 -15.69 -12.27
CA MET A 62 -2.15 -14.64 -11.94
C MET A 62 -2.38 -14.04 -10.55
N TYR A 63 -3.60 -14.10 -10.05
CA TYR A 63 -3.98 -13.68 -8.70
C TYR A 63 -4.53 -14.87 -7.93
N HIS A 64 -3.98 -15.13 -6.75
CA HIS A 64 -4.35 -16.25 -5.90
C HIS A 64 -4.46 -15.82 -4.44
N THR A 65 -5.65 -15.87 -3.88
CA THR A 65 -5.89 -15.61 -2.45
C THR A 65 -6.08 -16.92 -1.72
N THR A 66 -5.30 -17.13 -0.66
CA THR A 66 -5.40 -18.28 0.24
C THR A 66 -5.82 -17.80 1.64
N PRO A 67 -6.31 -18.68 2.52
CA PRO A 67 -6.58 -18.32 3.91
C PRO A 67 -5.35 -17.73 4.63
N MET A 68 -4.17 -18.23 4.31
CA MET A 68 -2.91 -17.69 4.83
C MET A 68 -2.66 -16.26 4.31
N ALA A 69 -2.89 -16.02 3.02
CA ALA A 69 -2.77 -14.68 2.43
C ALA A 69 -3.74 -13.68 3.11
N CYS A 70 -4.98 -14.08 3.38
CA CYS A 70 -5.96 -13.27 4.12
C CYS A 70 -5.46 -12.90 5.52
N THR A 71 -4.86 -13.85 6.23
CA THR A 71 -4.29 -13.62 7.56
C THR A 71 -3.12 -12.64 7.51
N VAL A 72 -2.21 -12.80 6.54
CA VAL A 72 -1.07 -11.90 6.33
C VAL A 72 -1.54 -10.48 5.99
N LYS A 73 -2.53 -10.33 5.10
CA LYS A 73 -3.13 -9.03 4.76
C LYS A 73 -3.74 -8.33 5.99
N SER A 74 -4.46 -9.08 6.83
CA SER A 74 -5.02 -8.54 8.07
C SER A 74 -3.93 -8.10 9.04
N LEU A 75 -2.85 -8.85 9.14
CA LEU A 75 -1.68 -8.50 9.96
C LEU A 75 -0.99 -7.23 9.44
N LEU A 76 -0.80 -7.10 8.13
CA LEU A 76 -0.23 -5.90 7.50
C LEU A 76 -1.10 -4.66 7.75
N THR A 77 -2.42 -4.80 7.65
CA THR A 77 -3.35 -3.70 7.94
C THR A 77 -3.30 -3.29 9.42
N LEU A 78 -3.22 -4.27 10.33
CA LEU A 78 -3.05 -4.01 11.75
C LEU A 78 -1.74 -3.26 12.02
N GLY A 79 -0.65 -3.69 11.40
CA GLY A 79 0.65 -3.01 11.46
C GLY A 79 0.56 -1.57 10.97
N THR A 80 -0.10 -1.33 9.83
CA THR A 80 -0.33 0.01 9.29
C THR A 80 -1.15 0.88 10.24
N LEU A 81 -2.17 0.32 10.88
CA LEU A 81 -2.97 1.03 11.89
C LEU A 81 -2.11 1.44 13.09
N LEU A 82 -1.23 0.56 13.57
CA LEU A 82 -0.28 0.89 14.65
C LEU A 82 0.69 2.01 14.24
N VAL A 83 1.21 1.98 13.00
CA VAL A 83 2.05 3.05 12.45
C VAL A 83 1.29 4.37 12.44
N PHE A 84 0.02 4.39 12.02
CA PHE A 84 -0.80 5.59 12.05
C PHE A 84 -1.03 6.12 13.47
N MET A 85 -1.25 5.24 14.43
CA MET A 85 -1.37 5.65 15.84
C MET A 85 -0.07 6.27 16.37
N GLN A 86 1.08 5.71 16.01
CA GLN A 86 2.38 6.21 16.40
C GLN A 86 2.71 7.55 15.70
N ALA A 87 2.37 7.70 14.43
CA ALA A 87 2.59 8.90 13.65
C ALA A 87 1.68 10.07 14.06
N ALA A 88 0.58 9.81 14.80
CA ALA A 88 -0.42 10.81 15.15
C ALA A 88 0.15 12.07 15.80
N GLN A 89 1.03 11.90 16.78
CA GLN A 89 1.67 13.04 17.49
C GLN A 89 2.60 13.85 16.58
N TRP A 90 3.26 13.17 15.64
CA TRP A 90 4.15 13.82 14.69
C TRP A 90 3.35 14.62 13.65
N LEU A 91 2.22 14.09 13.20
CA LEU A 91 1.31 14.75 12.26
C LEU A 91 0.55 15.94 12.87
N GLU A 92 0.47 16.08 14.18
CA GLU A 92 -0.13 17.23 14.87
C GLU A 92 0.77 18.49 14.88
N ARG A 93 2.05 18.36 14.51
CA ARG A 93 2.99 19.50 14.46
C ARG A 93 2.59 20.47 13.34
N GLU A 94 2.80 21.74 13.56
CA GLU A 94 2.45 22.81 12.58
C GLU A 94 3.10 22.60 11.22
N ASP A 95 4.34 22.11 11.19
CA ASP A 95 5.11 21.87 9.96
C ASP A 95 4.56 20.71 9.10
N THR A 96 3.93 19.71 9.72
CA THR A 96 3.47 18.48 9.03
C THR A 96 1.97 18.40 8.91
N ARG A 97 1.26 19.20 9.68
CA ARG A 97 -0.20 19.19 9.80
C ARG A 97 -0.93 19.28 8.45
N HIS A 98 -0.48 20.14 7.55
CA HIS A 98 -1.10 20.35 6.23
C HIS A 98 -0.83 19.20 5.23
N LYS A 99 0.08 18.27 5.57
CA LYS A 99 0.45 17.11 4.73
C LYS A 99 -0.07 15.78 5.27
N ALA A 100 -0.89 15.80 6.32
CA ALA A 100 -1.34 14.57 6.95
C ALA A 100 -2.15 13.67 6.01
N GLY A 101 -2.99 14.25 5.14
CA GLY A 101 -3.72 13.50 4.13
C GLY A 101 -2.80 12.80 3.13
N GLU A 102 -1.77 13.50 2.63
CA GLU A 102 -0.76 12.92 1.75
C GLU A 102 -0.05 11.73 2.42
N PHE A 103 0.28 11.85 3.72
CA PHE A 103 0.90 10.77 4.48
C PHE A 103 0.01 9.52 4.53
N TYR A 104 -1.28 9.68 4.84
CA TYR A 104 -2.21 8.55 4.89
C TYR A 104 -2.39 7.90 3.52
N VAL A 105 -2.56 8.69 2.46
CA VAL A 105 -2.74 8.19 1.09
C VAL A 105 -1.51 7.42 0.61
N LEU A 106 -0.31 7.96 0.80
CA LEU A 106 0.94 7.28 0.41
C LEU A 106 1.13 5.97 1.17
N THR A 107 0.87 5.97 2.48
CA THR A 107 1.01 4.75 3.29
C THR A 107 -0.03 3.69 2.89
N LEU A 108 -1.28 4.09 2.60
CA LEU A 108 -2.31 3.17 2.11
C LEU A 108 -1.98 2.62 0.72
N SER A 109 -1.36 3.44 -0.15
CA SER A 109 -0.89 2.98 -1.47
C SER A 109 0.22 1.93 -1.33
N THR A 110 1.16 2.13 -0.39
CA THR A 110 2.18 1.14 -0.05
C THR A 110 1.55 -0.17 0.45
N LEU A 111 0.54 -0.09 1.34
CA LEU A 111 -0.20 -1.24 1.83
C LEU A 111 -0.91 -2.00 0.69
N LEU A 112 -1.48 -1.28 -0.27
CA LEU A 112 -2.12 -1.88 -1.45
C LEU A 112 -1.11 -2.66 -2.30
N GLY A 113 0.09 -2.12 -2.51
CA GLY A 113 1.18 -2.83 -3.18
C GLY A 113 1.56 -4.12 -2.47
N MET A 114 1.68 -4.09 -1.13
CA MET A 114 1.93 -5.29 -0.33
C MET A 114 0.80 -6.33 -0.46
N TYR A 115 -0.46 -5.91 -0.59
CA TYR A 115 -1.58 -6.81 -0.81
C TYR A 115 -1.46 -7.57 -2.14
N PHE A 116 -1.09 -6.87 -3.23
CA PHE A 116 -0.85 -7.50 -4.52
C PHE A 116 0.32 -8.48 -4.47
N MET A 117 1.41 -8.15 -3.76
CA MET A 117 2.54 -9.06 -3.58
C MET A 117 2.13 -10.35 -2.88
N VAL A 118 1.33 -10.25 -1.81
CA VAL A 118 0.88 -11.40 -1.00
C VAL A 118 -0.06 -12.31 -1.80
N SER A 119 -0.83 -11.76 -2.73
CA SER A 119 -1.76 -12.51 -3.59
C SER A 119 -1.24 -12.79 -4.98
N ALA A 120 0.04 -12.54 -5.24
CA ALA A 120 0.62 -12.76 -6.55
C ALA A 120 0.74 -14.26 -6.86
N GLY A 121 0.03 -14.70 -7.89
CA GLY A 121 0.15 -16.04 -8.48
C GLY A 121 1.13 -16.07 -9.67
N SER A 122 1.62 -14.91 -10.12
CA SER A 122 2.63 -14.78 -11.17
C SER A 122 3.70 -13.77 -10.75
N PHE A 123 4.90 -13.94 -11.28
CA PHE A 123 6.00 -13.00 -11.04
C PHE A 123 5.70 -11.58 -11.56
N LEU A 124 4.90 -11.49 -12.63
CA LEU A 124 4.49 -10.19 -13.16
C LEU A 124 3.65 -9.41 -12.15
N LEU A 125 2.64 -10.05 -11.56
CA LEU A 125 1.80 -9.40 -10.54
C LEU A 125 2.61 -9.09 -9.27
N PHE A 126 3.53 -9.97 -8.88
CA PHE A 126 4.44 -9.73 -7.77
C PHE A 126 5.28 -8.46 -8.00
N TYR A 127 5.86 -8.33 -9.21
CA TYR A 127 6.64 -7.16 -9.59
C TYR A 127 5.82 -5.86 -9.55
N VAL A 128 4.61 -5.88 -10.13
CA VAL A 128 3.71 -4.73 -10.09
C VAL A 128 3.37 -4.33 -8.65
N GLY A 129 3.11 -5.30 -7.78
CA GLY A 129 2.87 -5.06 -6.36
C GLY A 129 4.09 -4.44 -5.66
N LEU A 130 5.29 -4.91 -5.99
CA LEU A 130 6.54 -4.39 -5.45
C LEU A 130 6.76 -2.93 -5.83
N GLU A 131 6.56 -2.57 -7.11
CA GLU A 131 6.69 -1.19 -7.56
C GLU A 131 5.61 -0.28 -6.94
N LEU A 132 4.37 -0.77 -6.84
CA LEU A 132 3.28 -0.05 -6.19
C LEU A 132 3.55 0.18 -4.69
N ALA A 133 4.32 -0.68 -4.04
CA ALA A 133 4.72 -0.49 -2.64
C ALA A 133 5.94 0.45 -2.51
N SER A 134 6.93 0.32 -3.38
CA SER A 134 8.22 1.02 -3.25
C SER A 134 8.16 2.49 -3.66
N ILE A 135 7.39 2.85 -4.68
CA ILE A 135 7.30 4.25 -5.15
C ILE A 135 6.67 5.18 -4.10
N PRO A 136 5.51 4.86 -3.50
CA PRO A 136 4.95 5.68 -2.43
C PRO A 136 5.85 5.70 -1.18
N MET A 137 6.56 4.61 -0.89
CA MET A 137 7.52 4.56 0.22
C MET A 137 8.69 5.51 0.00
N ALA A 138 9.20 5.63 -1.23
CA ALA A 138 10.22 6.62 -1.60
C ALA A 138 9.73 8.05 -1.34
N CYS A 139 8.47 8.35 -1.68
CA CYS A 139 7.84 9.64 -1.42
C CYS A 139 7.71 9.91 0.09
N LEU A 140 7.40 8.87 0.90
CA LEU A 140 7.33 8.99 2.36
C LEU A 140 8.70 9.26 2.98
N ILE A 141 9.78 8.66 2.47
CA ILE A 141 11.15 8.92 2.92
C ILE A 141 11.55 10.38 2.61
N ALA A 142 11.16 10.89 1.45
CA ALA A 142 11.39 12.28 1.01
C ALA A 142 10.32 13.27 1.51
N PHE A 143 9.48 12.89 2.47
CA PHE A 143 8.27 13.62 2.85
C PHE A 143 8.56 15.02 3.37
N ASP A 144 9.64 15.21 4.12
CA ASP A 144 10.04 16.51 4.65
C ASP A 144 10.94 17.25 3.65
N LYS A 145 10.31 17.93 2.69
CA LYS A 145 10.98 18.63 1.58
C LYS A 145 11.94 19.74 2.03
N TYR A 146 11.79 20.27 3.23
CA TYR A 146 12.61 21.36 3.75
C TYR A 146 13.92 20.86 4.38
N ARG A 147 14.03 19.57 4.64
CA ARG A 147 15.26 18.96 5.15
C ARG A 147 16.06 18.34 3.99
N HIS A 148 17.24 18.89 3.76
CA HIS A 148 18.16 18.39 2.72
C HIS A 148 18.41 16.88 2.83
N HIS A 149 18.57 16.37 4.04
CA HIS A 149 18.78 14.93 4.28
C HIS A 149 17.59 14.06 3.90
N SER A 150 16.36 14.55 3.99
CA SER A 150 15.17 13.80 3.59
C SER A 150 15.11 13.62 2.07
N ALA A 151 15.36 14.68 1.31
CA ALA A 151 15.41 14.61 -0.14
C ALA A 151 16.53 13.69 -0.65
N GLU A 152 17.72 13.77 -0.03
CA GLU A 152 18.85 12.89 -0.33
C GLU A 152 18.53 11.42 -0.02
N ALA A 153 17.93 11.15 1.14
CA ALA A 153 17.53 9.80 1.55
C ALA A 153 16.50 9.22 0.58
N GLY A 154 15.48 9.99 0.16
CA GLY A 154 14.50 9.57 -0.83
C GLY A 154 15.11 9.28 -2.19
N ALA A 155 16.03 10.14 -2.67
CA ALA A 155 16.76 9.90 -3.91
C ALA A 155 17.61 8.63 -3.87
N LYS A 156 18.34 8.40 -2.79
CA LYS A 156 19.13 7.17 -2.59
C LYS A 156 18.23 5.93 -2.53
N PHE A 157 17.10 6.02 -1.85
CA PHE A 157 16.15 4.91 -1.75
C PHE A 157 15.58 4.54 -3.12
N ILE A 158 15.08 5.53 -3.90
CA ILE A 158 14.47 5.25 -5.20
C ILE A 158 15.49 4.69 -6.20
N LEU A 159 16.71 5.24 -6.23
CA LEU A 159 17.77 4.74 -7.10
C LEU A 159 18.15 3.29 -6.77
N ASN A 160 18.30 2.96 -5.48
CA ASN A 160 18.63 1.61 -5.05
C ASN A 160 17.47 0.64 -5.32
N SER A 161 16.22 1.07 -5.08
CA SER A 161 15.02 0.28 -5.37
C SER A 161 14.91 -0.01 -6.86
N MET A 162 15.01 1.01 -7.72
CA MET A 162 14.94 0.85 -9.18
C MET A 162 16.03 -0.06 -9.72
N PHE A 163 17.25 0.05 -9.19
CA PHE A 163 18.35 -0.83 -9.61
C PHE A 163 18.06 -2.29 -9.23
N SER A 164 17.58 -2.53 -8.01
CA SER A 164 17.20 -3.88 -7.55
C SER A 164 16.04 -4.46 -8.37
N SER A 165 15.03 -3.65 -8.66
CA SER A 165 13.88 -4.03 -9.50
C SER A 165 14.31 -4.36 -10.93
N ALA A 166 15.22 -3.60 -11.50
CA ALA A 166 15.76 -3.86 -12.83
C ALA A 166 16.51 -5.20 -12.89
N LEU A 167 17.35 -5.49 -11.88
CA LEU A 167 18.03 -6.79 -11.76
C LEU A 167 17.04 -7.95 -11.60
N MET A 168 15.98 -7.75 -10.81
CA MET A 168 14.92 -8.74 -10.66
C MET A 168 14.21 -9.01 -11.99
N LEU A 169 13.80 -7.97 -12.72
CA LEU A 169 13.19 -8.12 -14.05
C LEU A 169 14.12 -8.83 -15.03
N TYR A 170 15.40 -8.50 -15.01
CA TYR A 170 16.39 -9.16 -15.83
C TYR A 170 16.45 -10.66 -15.52
N GLY A 171 16.51 -11.03 -14.23
CA GLY A 171 16.43 -12.44 -13.80
C GLY A 171 15.15 -13.14 -14.24
N LEU A 172 13.99 -12.48 -14.08
CA LEU A 172 12.69 -13.00 -14.52
C LEU A 172 12.63 -13.22 -16.04
N SER A 173 13.30 -12.38 -16.83
CA SER A 173 13.36 -12.56 -18.29
C SER A 173 14.05 -13.87 -18.69
N PHE A 174 15.07 -14.32 -17.96
CA PHE A 174 15.69 -15.62 -18.19
C PHE A 174 14.75 -16.77 -17.83
N ILE A 175 14.07 -16.68 -16.70
CA ILE A 175 13.09 -17.71 -16.29
C ILE A 175 12.00 -17.83 -17.35
N TYR A 176 11.47 -16.71 -17.79
CA TYR A 176 10.45 -16.69 -18.84
C TYR A 176 10.96 -17.26 -20.17
N GLY A 177 12.19 -16.90 -20.57
CA GLY A 177 12.82 -17.40 -21.79
C GLY A 177 13.10 -18.92 -21.78
N THR A 178 13.31 -19.49 -20.59
CA THR A 178 13.60 -20.94 -20.45
C THR A 178 12.36 -21.79 -20.20
N CYS A 179 11.41 -21.27 -19.38
CA CYS A 179 10.24 -22.04 -18.94
C CYS A 179 8.97 -21.72 -19.75
N GLY A 180 8.94 -20.59 -20.48
CA GLY A 180 7.76 -20.13 -21.26
C GLY A 180 6.61 -19.60 -20.39
N THR A 181 6.76 -19.59 -19.05
CA THR A 181 5.78 -19.08 -18.08
C THR A 181 6.49 -18.29 -17.00
N ALA A 182 5.84 -17.24 -16.50
CA ALA A 182 6.34 -16.40 -15.41
C ALA A 182 5.32 -16.24 -14.29
#